data_90d4253664ba112dfa196e86ab9df0c2
#
_entry.id   90d4253664ba112dfa196e86ab9df0c2
#
_cell.length_a   1.000
_cell.length_b   1.000
_cell.length_c   1.000
_cell.angle_alpha   90.00
_cell.angle_beta   90.00
_cell.angle_gamma   90.00
#
_symmetry.space_group_name_H-M   'P 1'
#
loop_
_entity.id
_entity.type
_entity.pdbx_description
1 polymer ?
#
loop_
_entity_poly.entity_id
_entity_poly.type
_entity_poly.pdbx_seq_one_letter_code
_entity_poly.pdbx_strand_id
1 'polypeptide(L)'
;VLKVVGTKLKQMSRDVDTPARYGGEEFALLMLNAPFDVAMRRADQLREALASNYLRNVTNGEIYGQITVSVGVAKHRATDSIESFIARADAALYEAKTSGRNRVVAEAA
;
A
#
# COMPACT_ATOMS: atom_id res chain seq x y z
N VAL A 1 2.40 14.96 -0.66
CA VAL A 1 2.82 13.57 -0.41
C VAL A 1 1.67 12.62 -0.66
N LEU A 2 0.51 12.87 -0.06
CA LEU A 2 -0.64 11.98 -0.25
C LEU A 2 -1.08 11.90 -1.71
N LYS A 3 -1.03 13.00 -2.43
CA LYS A 3 -1.37 13.02 -3.86
C LYS A 3 -0.41 12.17 -4.69
N VAL A 4 0.87 12.21 -4.36
CA VAL A 4 1.88 11.41 -5.06
C VAL A 4 1.63 9.92 -4.83
N VAL A 5 1.37 9.53 -3.59
CA VAL A 5 1.08 8.14 -3.25
C VAL A 5 -0.19 7.66 -3.96
N GLY A 6 -1.26 8.44 -3.91
CA GLY A 6 -2.51 8.08 -4.56
C GLY A 6 -2.37 7.96 -6.07
N THR A 7 -1.64 8.86 -6.70
CA THR A 7 -1.39 8.81 -8.14
C THR A 7 -0.60 7.56 -8.52
N LYS A 8 0.44 7.23 -7.75
CA LYS A 8 1.25 6.03 -8.01
C LYS A 8 0.44 4.76 -7.84
N LEU A 9 -0.38 4.69 -6.78
CA LEU A 9 -1.24 3.55 -6.53
C LEU A 9 -2.20 3.33 -7.71
N LYS A 10 -2.81 4.41 -8.21
CA LYS A 10 -3.71 4.33 -9.34
C LYS A 10 -3.00 3.88 -10.61
N GLN A 11 -1.79 4.38 -10.87
CA GLN A 11 -0.99 3.97 -12.03
C GLN A 11 -0.63 2.50 -11.99
N MET A 12 -0.39 1.94 -10.83
CA MET A 12 -0.02 0.54 -10.66
C MET A 12 -1.22 -0.40 -10.54
N SER A 13 -2.44 0.13 -10.47
CA SER A 13 -3.65 -0.67 -10.39
C SER A 13 -4.02 -1.23 -11.76
N ARG A 14 -4.47 -2.51 -11.77
CA ARG A 14 -5.05 -3.12 -12.96
C ARG A 14 -6.49 -2.63 -13.11
N ASP A 15 -7.09 -2.85 -14.30
CA ASP A 15 -8.49 -2.46 -14.55
C ASP A 15 -9.48 -3.09 -13.55
N VAL A 16 -9.17 -4.31 -13.08
CA VAL A 16 -10.03 -5.02 -12.12
C VAL A 16 -9.74 -4.66 -10.67
N ASP A 17 -8.72 -3.86 -10.41
CA ASP A 17 -8.37 -3.45 -9.06
C ASP A 17 -9.13 -2.17 -8.69
N THR A 18 -9.41 -2.02 -7.40
CA THR A 18 -10.11 -0.84 -6.90
C THR A 18 -9.22 -0.10 -5.90
N PRO A 19 -8.55 0.97 -6.33
CA PRO A 19 -7.83 1.83 -5.40
C PRO A 19 -8.80 2.77 -4.69
N ALA A 20 -8.54 3.04 -3.41
CA ALA A 20 -9.37 3.94 -2.63
C ALA A 20 -8.53 4.63 -1.56
N ARG A 21 -8.95 5.84 -1.19
CA ARG A 21 -8.42 6.50 0.00
C ARG A 21 -9.29 6.08 1.17
N TYR A 22 -8.71 5.33 2.10
CA TYR A 22 -9.46 4.71 3.18
C TYR A 22 -9.61 5.63 4.39
N GLY A 23 -8.61 6.39 4.73
CA GLY A 23 -8.61 7.31 5.86
C GLY A 23 -7.78 8.54 5.55
N GLY A 24 -7.43 9.31 6.56
CA GLY A 24 -6.67 10.55 6.40
C GLY A 24 -5.35 10.35 5.65
N GLU A 25 -4.59 9.35 6.06
CA GLU A 25 -3.27 9.05 5.47
C GLU A 25 -3.21 7.62 4.93
N GLU A 26 -4.33 6.92 4.88
CA GLU A 26 -4.36 5.53 4.50
C GLU A 26 -5.04 5.32 3.15
N PHE A 27 -4.45 4.44 2.35
CA PHE A 27 -5.01 4.00 1.08
C PHE A 27 -5.27 2.51 1.14
N ALA A 28 -6.21 2.05 0.34
CA ALA A 28 -6.51 0.64 0.18
C ALA A 28 -6.51 0.29 -1.30
N LEU A 29 -6.11 -0.92 -1.61
CA LEU A 29 -6.21 -1.47 -2.96
C LEU A 29 -6.86 -2.83 -2.86
N LEU A 30 -8.05 -2.96 -3.44
CA LEU A 30 -8.73 -4.25 -3.56
C LEU A 30 -8.32 -4.89 -4.88
N MET A 31 -7.69 -6.05 -4.81
CA MET A 31 -7.19 -6.77 -5.98
C MET A 31 -8.04 -8.01 -6.22
N LEU A 32 -8.79 -8.02 -7.31
CA LEU A 32 -9.64 -9.16 -7.67
C LEU A 32 -8.83 -10.26 -8.34
N ASN A 33 -9.09 -11.51 -7.94
CA ASN A 33 -8.48 -12.70 -8.55
C ASN A 33 -6.95 -12.67 -8.60
N ALA A 34 -6.33 -12.03 -7.60
CA ALA A 34 -4.87 -12.00 -7.50
C ALA A 34 -4.39 -13.07 -6.53
N PRO A 35 -3.49 -13.95 -6.94
CA PRO A 35 -2.82 -14.84 -5.99
C PRO A 35 -2.11 -14.03 -4.91
N PHE A 36 -2.02 -14.57 -3.70
CA PHE A 36 -1.49 -13.82 -2.57
C PHE A 36 -0.03 -13.40 -2.78
N ASP A 37 0.78 -14.28 -3.35
CA ASP A 37 2.18 -13.96 -3.65
C ASP A 37 2.31 -12.83 -4.68
N VAL A 38 1.39 -12.76 -5.64
CA VAL A 38 1.35 -11.65 -6.61
C VAL A 38 0.97 -10.36 -5.91
N ALA A 39 -0.02 -10.40 -5.02
CA ALA A 39 -0.41 -9.21 -4.25
C ALA A 39 0.75 -8.69 -3.39
N MET A 40 1.48 -9.59 -2.74
CA MET A 40 2.66 -9.22 -1.95
C MET A 40 3.74 -8.58 -2.81
N ARG A 41 4.00 -9.14 -3.98
CA ARG A 41 5.00 -8.62 -4.91
C ARG A 41 4.62 -7.23 -5.43
N ARG A 42 3.35 -7.04 -5.78
CA ARG A 42 2.89 -5.75 -6.26
C ARG A 42 2.93 -4.67 -5.17
N ALA A 43 2.62 -5.05 -3.93
CA ALA A 43 2.75 -4.15 -2.78
C ALA A 43 4.21 -3.71 -2.59
N ASP A 44 5.15 -4.64 -2.72
CA ASP A 44 6.56 -4.30 -2.58
C ASP A 44 7.07 -3.46 -3.76
N GLN A 45 6.58 -3.71 -4.96
CA GLN A 45 6.89 -2.88 -6.13
C GLN A 45 6.42 -1.43 -5.93
N LEU A 46 5.24 -1.25 -5.37
CA LEU A 46 4.73 0.09 -5.05
C LEU A 46 5.64 0.77 -4.02
N ARG A 47 5.98 0.06 -2.95
CA ARG A 47 6.86 0.57 -1.90
C ARG A 47 8.21 1.01 -2.47
N GLU A 48 8.83 0.15 -3.29
CA GLU A 48 10.13 0.45 -3.91
C GLU A 48 10.04 1.61 -4.89
N ALA A 49 8.98 1.67 -5.68
CA ALA A 49 8.81 2.75 -6.65
C ALA A 49 8.71 4.11 -5.97
N LEU A 50 8.00 4.18 -4.84
CA LEU A 50 7.90 5.40 -4.06
C LEU A 50 9.21 5.75 -3.36
N ALA A 51 9.89 4.75 -2.79
CA ALA A 51 11.15 4.95 -2.09
C ALA A 51 12.29 5.37 -3.04
N SER A 52 12.22 4.95 -4.29
CA SER A 52 13.23 5.29 -5.30
C SER A 52 13.06 6.70 -5.87
N ASN A 53 11.91 7.30 -5.69
CA ASN A 53 11.62 8.63 -6.20
C ASN A 53 11.79 9.67 -5.11
N TYR A 54 12.32 10.82 -5.48
CA TYR A 54 12.46 11.96 -4.59
C TYR A 54 11.50 13.05 -5.01
N LEU A 55 10.83 13.67 -4.03
CA LEU A 55 10.04 14.85 -4.29
C LEU A 55 10.96 16.04 -4.53
N ARG A 56 10.69 16.79 -5.58
CA ARG A 56 11.38 18.02 -5.88
C ARG A 56 10.42 19.19 -5.83
N ASN A 57 10.89 20.29 -5.29
CA ASN A 57 10.16 21.53 -5.43
C ASN A 57 10.28 21.99 -6.89
N VAL A 58 9.15 22.13 -7.56
CA VAL A 58 9.11 22.50 -8.99
C VAL A 58 9.69 23.89 -9.21
N THR A 59 9.57 24.80 -8.22
CA THR A 59 10.03 26.18 -8.34
C THR A 59 11.52 26.33 -8.15
N ASN A 60 12.11 25.66 -7.17
CA ASN A 60 13.52 25.86 -6.82
C ASN A 60 14.37 24.58 -6.95
N GLY A 61 13.77 23.45 -7.30
CA GLY A 61 14.49 22.21 -7.46
C GLY A 61 14.93 21.52 -6.18
N GLU A 62 14.45 21.96 -5.03
CA GLU A 62 14.79 21.31 -3.76
C GLU A 62 14.27 19.87 -3.73
N ILE A 63 15.10 19.00 -3.12
CA ILE A 63 14.72 17.60 -2.90
C ILE A 63 14.16 17.48 -1.49
N TYR A 64 12.90 17.01 -1.39
CA TYR A 64 12.25 16.86 -0.10
C TYR A 64 12.50 15.49 0.55
N GLY A 65 13.23 14.60 -0.11
CA GLY A 65 13.58 13.31 0.42
C GLY A 65 12.71 12.18 -0.12
N GLN A 66 12.89 11.00 0.45
CA GLN A 66 12.18 9.79 0.06
C GLN A 66 10.75 9.78 0.57
N ILE A 67 9.85 9.22 -0.25
CA ILE A 67 8.52 8.85 0.21
C ILE A 67 8.55 7.36 0.53
N THR A 68 8.22 7.00 1.77
CA THR A 68 8.10 5.60 2.15
C THR A 68 6.67 5.29 2.56
N VAL A 69 6.25 4.05 2.33
CA VAL A 69 4.95 3.54 2.76
C VAL A 69 5.14 2.23 3.49
N SER A 70 4.25 2.00 4.44
CA SER A 70 4.12 0.71 5.09
C SER A 70 2.86 0.05 4.55
N VAL A 71 2.89 -1.24 4.29
CA VAL A 71 1.79 -1.96 3.64
C VAL A 71 1.46 -3.22 4.39
N GLY A 72 0.17 -3.42 4.66
CA GLY A 72 -0.34 -4.70 5.17
C GLY A 72 -1.14 -5.37 4.07
N VAL A 73 -0.96 -6.66 3.89
CA VAL A 73 -1.64 -7.44 2.85
C VAL A 73 -2.39 -8.60 3.46
N ALA A 74 -3.66 -8.74 3.12
CA ALA A 74 -4.51 -9.83 3.56
C ALA A 74 -5.23 -10.44 2.37
N LYS A 75 -5.51 -11.75 2.45
CA LYS A 75 -6.29 -12.46 1.45
C LYS A 75 -7.71 -12.66 1.96
N HIS A 76 -8.69 -12.37 1.12
CA HIS A 76 -10.09 -12.61 1.45
C HIS A 76 -10.35 -14.11 1.60
N ARG A 77 -11.05 -14.48 2.67
CA ARG A 77 -11.47 -15.85 2.96
C ARG A 77 -12.99 -15.94 2.82
N ALA A 78 -13.50 -17.12 2.45
CA ALA A 78 -14.93 -17.34 2.25
C ALA A 78 -15.76 -16.99 3.50
N THR A 79 -15.18 -17.12 4.69
CA THR A 79 -15.86 -16.83 5.96
C THR A 79 -15.74 -15.36 6.40
N ASP A 80 -15.04 -14.53 5.63
CA ASP A 80 -14.84 -13.14 5.99
C ASP A 80 -16.10 -12.29 5.83
N SER A 81 -16.34 -11.44 6.83
CA SER A 81 -17.07 -10.18 6.63
C SER A 81 -16.11 -9.14 6.07
N ILE A 82 -16.64 -8.00 5.64
CA ILE A 82 -15.82 -6.86 5.23
C ILE A 82 -14.91 -6.45 6.41
N GLU A 83 -15.48 -6.39 7.61
CA GLU A 83 -14.78 -5.97 8.81
C GLU A 83 -13.62 -6.91 9.16
N SER A 84 -13.83 -8.23 9.10
CA SER A 84 -12.76 -9.18 9.44
C SER A 84 -11.64 -9.18 8.41
N PHE A 85 -11.98 -9.00 7.15
CA PHE A 85 -10.99 -8.90 6.07
C PHE A 85 -10.11 -7.67 6.27
N ILE A 86 -10.73 -6.50 6.46
CA ILE A 86 -10.00 -5.25 6.69
C ILE A 86 -9.18 -5.33 7.97
N ALA A 87 -9.73 -5.93 9.02
CA ALA A 87 -9.02 -6.04 10.30
C ALA A 87 -7.70 -6.81 10.17
N ARG A 88 -7.67 -7.86 9.34
CA ARG A 88 -6.42 -8.60 9.12
C ARG A 88 -5.39 -7.78 8.36
N ALA A 89 -5.82 -7.03 7.35
CA ALA A 89 -4.92 -6.13 6.64
C ALA A 89 -4.41 -5.01 7.55
N ASP A 90 -5.28 -4.46 8.39
CA ASP A 90 -4.90 -3.42 9.36
C ASP A 90 -3.90 -3.93 10.39
N ALA A 91 -4.08 -5.16 10.89
CA ALA A 91 -3.15 -5.76 11.84
C ALA A 91 -1.76 -5.92 11.21
N ALA A 92 -1.70 -6.36 9.95
CA ALA A 92 -0.45 -6.47 9.22
C ALA A 92 0.19 -5.10 8.97
N LEU A 93 -0.63 -4.10 8.66
CA LEU A 93 -0.14 -2.72 8.49
C LEU A 93 0.43 -2.17 9.80
N TYR A 94 -0.24 -2.41 10.92
CA TYR A 94 0.25 -2.00 12.23
C TYR A 94 1.62 -2.65 12.51
N GLU A 95 1.77 -3.92 12.21
CA GLU A 95 3.05 -4.62 12.36
C GLU A 95 4.12 -3.99 11.48
N ALA A 96 3.80 -3.64 10.24
CA ALA A 96 4.76 -2.97 9.36
C ALA A 96 5.21 -1.64 9.95
N LYS A 97 4.29 -0.87 10.52
CA LYS A 97 4.59 0.43 11.12
C LYS A 97 5.42 0.31 12.41
N THR A 98 5.17 -0.71 13.21
CA THR A 98 5.87 -0.87 14.49
C THR A 98 7.20 -1.60 14.37
N SER A 99 7.42 -2.34 13.29
CA SER A 99 8.66 -3.08 13.07
C SER A 99 9.71 -2.34 12.24
N GLY A 100 9.48 -1.06 11.95
CA GLY A 100 10.48 -0.23 11.27
C GLY A 100 9.97 0.57 10.07
N ARG A 101 8.72 0.42 9.70
CA ARG A 101 8.12 1.10 8.55
C ARG A 101 8.78 0.73 7.22
N ASN A 102 8.38 1.32 6.13
CA ASN A 102 8.93 1.09 4.79
C ASN A 102 9.09 -0.40 4.48
N ARG A 103 8.01 -1.13 4.59
CA ARG A 103 7.98 -2.57 4.36
C ARG A 103 6.58 -3.08 4.11
N VAL A 104 6.51 -4.28 3.56
CA VAL A 104 5.25 -5.01 3.36
C VAL A 104 5.19 -6.15 4.35
N VAL A 105 4.08 -6.29 5.05
CA VAL A 105 3.84 -7.39 5.99
C VAL A 105 2.59 -8.13 5.56
N ALA A 106 2.68 -9.45 5.51
CA ALA A 106 1.54 -10.32 5.23
C ALA A 106 0.69 -10.50 6.49
N GLU A 107 -0.59 -10.78 6.31
CA GLU A 107 -1.47 -11.15 7.42
C GLU A 107 -0.90 -12.35 8.18
N ALA A 108 -1.19 -12.40 9.48
CA ALA A 108 -0.84 -13.57 10.28
C ALA A 108 -1.67 -14.78 9.82
N ALA A 109 -1.02 -15.93 9.81
CA ALA A 109 -1.64 -17.18 9.37
C ALA A 109 -2.76 -17.63 10.30
#